data_697eda66b220b6180f83bab24e91d9f8
#
_entry.id   697eda66b220b6180f83bab24e91d9f8
#
_cell.length_a   1.000
_cell.length_b   1.000
_cell.length_c   1.000
_cell.angle_alpha   90.00
_cell.angle_beta   90.00
_cell.angle_gamma   90.00
#
_symmetry.space_group_name_H-M   'P 1'
#
loop_
_entity.id
_entity.type
_entity.pdbx_description
1 polymer ?
#
loop_
_entity_poly.entity_id
_entity_poly.type
_entity_poly.pdbx_seq_one_letter_code
_entity_poly.pdbx_strand_id
1 'polypeptide(L)'
;APREAITQPFLETTREDFQVALDISTYSFVALTRAAAPLMVRRGGGSLLTLTYLGSERVFPNYNVMGVAKAALEASVRYLSSELGPQQIRVNAISAGPIKTLAASGISGFSDILSVYRAHAPLRRNIDAGEVADAALFLLSNAGRAVTGEVLFVDAGYHAMGLGEIRNDDQ
;
A
#
# COMPACT_ATOMS: atom_id res chain seq x y z
N ALA A 1 -5.11 1.60 -12.52
CA ALA A 1 -5.69 0.71 -13.53
C ALA A 1 -7.13 1.16 -13.85
N PRO A 2 -7.61 0.95 -15.08
CA PRO A 2 -9.02 1.12 -15.40
C PRO A 2 -9.91 0.26 -14.50
N ARG A 3 -11.15 0.69 -14.25
CA ARG A 3 -12.06 -0.03 -13.34
C ARG A 3 -12.34 -1.45 -13.82
N GLU A 4 -12.51 -1.63 -15.13
CA GLU A 4 -12.74 -2.93 -15.74
C GLU A 4 -11.58 -3.89 -15.46
N ALA A 5 -10.34 -3.44 -15.53
CA ALA A 5 -9.13 -4.24 -15.29
C ALA A 5 -9.02 -4.82 -13.88
N ILE A 6 -9.71 -4.26 -12.90
CA ILE A 6 -9.71 -4.78 -11.52
C ILE A 6 -10.94 -5.63 -11.20
N THR A 7 -12.03 -5.51 -11.97
CA THR A 7 -13.30 -6.22 -11.71
C THR A 7 -13.51 -7.45 -12.59
N GLN A 8 -12.87 -7.52 -13.78
CA GLN A 8 -12.91 -8.69 -14.65
C GLN A 8 -12.12 -9.88 -14.07
N PRO A 9 -12.36 -11.12 -14.51
CA PRO A 9 -11.54 -12.26 -14.14
C PRO A 9 -10.05 -12.01 -14.43
N PHE A 10 -9.16 -12.43 -13.54
CA PHE A 10 -7.72 -12.12 -13.65
C PHE A 10 -7.12 -12.63 -14.98
N LEU A 11 -7.58 -13.78 -15.48
CA LEU A 11 -7.11 -14.33 -16.75
C LEU A 11 -7.53 -13.50 -17.98
N GLU A 12 -8.51 -12.62 -17.84
CA GLU A 12 -8.94 -11.70 -18.89
C GLU A 12 -8.17 -10.38 -18.89
N THR A 13 -7.25 -10.19 -17.95
CA THR A 13 -6.41 -9.01 -17.90
C THR A 13 -5.57 -8.92 -19.16
N THR A 14 -5.77 -7.86 -19.93
CA THR A 14 -5.02 -7.63 -21.16
C THR A 14 -3.57 -7.23 -20.87
N ARG A 15 -2.68 -7.37 -21.87
CA ARG A 15 -1.32 -6.86 -21.77
C ARG A 15 -1.28 -5.35 -21.49
N GLU A 16 -2.19 -4.61 -22.10
CA GLU A 16 -2.30 -3.16 -21.93
C GLU A 16 -2.71 -2.80 -20.50
N ASP A 17 -3.75 -3.43 -19.95
CA ASP A 17 -4.18 -3.22 -18.57
C ASP A 17 -3.06 -3.53 -17.57
N PHE A 18 -2.34 -4.61 -17.83
CA PHE A 18 -1.21 -5.03 -16.99
C PHE A 18 -0.09 -3.98 -17.02
N GLN A 19 0.28 -3.49 -18.21
CA GLN A 19 1.28 -2.45 -18.39
C GLN A 19 0.86 -1.15 -17.72
N VAL A 20 -0.37 -0.70 -17.93
CA VAL A 20 -0.91 0.53 -17.34
C VAL A 20 -0.92 0.43 -15.80
N ALA A 21 -1.31 -0.71 -15.23
CA ALA A 21 -1.29 -0.90 -13.79
C ALA A 21 0.12 -0.79 -13.21
N LEU A 22 1.11 -1.43 -13.83
CA LEU A 22 2.52 -1.35 -13.42
C LEU A 22 3.10 0.04 -13.63
N ASP A 23 2.83 0.68 -14.75
CA ASP A 23 3.36 2.00 -15.05
C ASP A 23 2.86 3.04 -14.04
N ILE A 24 1.56 3.11 -13.82
CA ILE A 24 0.95 4.09 -12.92
C ILE A 24 1.25 3.78 -11.45
N SER A 25 1.17 2.53 -11.02
CA SER A 25 1.19 2.17 -9.59
C SER A 25 2.55 1.74 -9.07
N THR A 26 3.51 1.46 -9.95
CA THR A 26 4.87 1.04 -9.58
C THR A 26 5.92 1.98 -10.18
N TYR A 27 5.98 2.05 -11.52
CA TYR A 27 7.04 2.80 -12.18
C TYR A 27 6.98 4.31 -11.89
N SER A 28 5.80 4.88 -11.70
CA SER A 28 5.64 6.29 -11.32
C SER A 28 6.44 6.64 -10.06
N PHE A 29 6.49 5.74 -9.07
CA PHE A 29 7.29 5.95 -7.85
C PHE A 29 8.79 5.87 -8.14
N VAL A 30 9.22 4.92 -8.97
CA VAL A 30 10.62 4.81 -9.41
C VAL A 30 11.04 6.06 -10.18
N ALA A 31 10.19 6.55 -11.09
CA ALA A 31 10.46 7.75 -11.88
C ALA A 31 10.56 9.01 -11.00
N LEU A 32 9.62 9.15 -10.03
CA LEU A 32 9.67 10.25 -9.05
C LEU A 32 10.94 10.18 -8.20
N THR A 33 11.29 9.01 -7.71
CA THR A 33 12.51 8.78 -6.92
C THR A 33 13.75 9.16 -7.72
N ARG A 34 13.85 8.72 -8.97
CA ARG A 34 14.96 9.07 -9.87
C ARG A 34 15.12 10.58 -10.06
N ALA A 35 14.00 11.29 -10.16
CA ALA A 35 14.02 12.76 -10.30
C ALA A 35 14.37 13.47 -8.97
N ALA A 36 13.93 12.95 -7.84
CA ALA A 36 14.13 13.56 -6.52
C ALA A 36 15.51 13.25 -5.92
N ALA A 37 16.06 12.06 -6.15
CA ALA A 37 17.31 11.60 -5.51
C ALA A 37 18.48 12.57 -5.66
N PRO A 38 18.80 13.14 -6.85
CA PRO A 38 19.90 14.10 -6.98
C PRO A 38 19.71 15.37 -6.14
N LEU A 39 18.45 15.80 -5.93
CA LEU A 39 18.13 16.94 -5.08
C LEU A 39 18.33 16.61 -3.61
N MET A 40 17.92 15.40 -3.19
CA MET A 40 18.09 14.91 -1.83
C MET A 40 19.57 14.71 -1.49
N VAL A 41 20.37 14.14 -2.38
CA VAL A 41 21.83 13.98 -2.21
C VAL A 41 22.50 15.33 -1.94
N ARG A 42 22.17 16.38 -2.71
CA ARG A 42 22.71 17.73 -2.49
C ARG A 42 22.34 18.31 -1.12
N ARG A 43 21.26 17.84 -0.49
CA ARG A 43 20.82 18.24 0.85
C ARG A 43 21.34 17.33 1.96
N GLY A 44 22.14 16.32 1.63
CA GLY A 44 22.72 15.36 2.58
C GLY A 44 21.78 14.21 2.97
N GLY A 45 20.74 13.95 2.18
CA GLY A 45 19.83 12.85 2.41
C GLY A 45 18.35 13.22 2.29
N GLY A 46 17.48 12.27 2.65
CA GLY A 46 16.05 12.49 2.59
C GLY A 46 15.23 11.26 2.95
N SER A 47 13.91 11.36 2.83
CA SER A 47 13.00 10.25 3.03
C SER A 47 11.92 10.24 1.94
N LEU A 48 11.72 9.08 1.34
CA LEU A 48 10.69 8.81 0.33
C LEU A 48 9.68 7.83 0.94
N LEU A 49 8.41 8.10 0.69
CA LEU A 49 7.30 7.29 1.16
C LEU A 49 6.30 7.04 0.04
N THR A 50 5.80 5.81 -0.04
CA THR A 50 4.68 5.45 -0.92
C THR A 50 3.58 4.75 -0.15
N LEU A 51 2.40 4.64 -0.76
CA LEU A 51 1.27 3.92 -0.20
C LEU A 51 1.03 2.61 -0.97
N THR A 52 0.94 1.54 -0.23
CA THR A 52 0.58 0.21 -0.72
C THR A 52 -0.69 -0.31 -0.05
N TYR A 53 -1.03 -1.55 -0.29
CA TYR A 53 -2.21 -2.21 0.27
C TYR A 53 -1.93 -3.70 0.44
N LEU A 54 -2.53 -4.32 1.44
CA LEU A 54 -2.39 -5.75 1.78
C LEU A 54 -2.70 -6.69 0.60
N GLY A 55 -3.39 -6.20 -0.45
CA GLY A 55 -3.58 -6.90 -1.70
C GLY A 55 -2.29 -7.24 -2.47
N SER A 56 -1.13 -6.72 -2.08
CA SER A 56 0.20 -7.14 -2.54
C SER A 56 0.59 -8.55 -2.07
N GLU A 57 0.10 -8.95 -0.90
CA GLU A 57 0.44 -10.22 -0.23
C GLU A 57 -0.71 -11.22 -0.21
N ARG A 58 -1.95 -10.73 -0.21
CA ARG A 58 -3.17 -11.54 -0.08
C ARG A 58 -4.16 -11.21 -1.19
N VAL A 59 -4.94 -12.21 -1.59
CA VAL A 59 -5.96 -12.03 -2.61
C VAL A 59 -7.16 -11.29 -2.02
N PHE A 60 -7.53 -10.21 -2.67
CA PHE A 60 -8.76 -9.47 -2.43
C PHE A 60 -9.66 -9.51 -3.66
N PRO A 61 -10.94 -9.81 -3.52
CA PRO A 61 -11.90 -9.72 -4.63
C PRO A 61 -11.85 -8.33 -5.27
N ASN A 62 -11.92 -8.28 -6.60
CA ASN A 62 -11.91 -7.03 -7.37
C ASN A 62 -10.66 -6.16 -7.16
N TYR A 63 -9.51 -6.77 -6.87
CA TYR A 63 -8.24 -6.06 -6.80
C TYR A 63 -7.23 -6.54 -7.85
N ASN A 64 -7.29 -7.78 -8.25
CA ASN A 64 -6.64 -8.41 -9.42
C ASN A 64 -5.24 -7.85 -9.74
N VAL A 65 -5.06 -7.27 -10.93
CA VAL A 65 -3.78 -6.73 -11.41
C VAL A 65 -3.19 -5.64 -10.51
N MET A 66 -4.03 -4.96 -9.72
CA MET A 66 -3.53 -4.00 -8.74
C MET A 66 -2.75 -4.66 -7.61
N GLY A 67 -3.12 -5.89 -7.21
CA GLY A 67 -2.33 -6.66 -6.25
C GLY A 67 -0.93 -6.93 -6.77
N VAL A 68 -0.80 -7.33 -8.04
CA VAL A 68 0.50 -7.53 -8.69
C VAL A 68 1.31 -6.23 -8.74
N ALA A 69 0.67 -5.13 -9.12
CA ALA A 69 1.34 -3.83 -9.18
C ALA A 69 1.80 -3.35 -7.78
N LYS A 70 1.01 -3.59 -6.73
CA LYS A 70 1.42 -3.27 -5.35
C LYS A 70 2.56 -4.15 -4.85
N ALA A 71 2.57 -5.44 -5.19
CA ALA A 71 3.71 -6.32 -4.90
C ALA A 71 5.01 -5.84 -5.58
N ALA A 72 4.91 -5.43 -6.84
CA ALA A 72 6.03 -4.84 -7.57
C ALA A 72 6.49 -3.50 -6.96
N LEU A 73 5.55 -2.66 -6.48
CA LEU A 73 5.86 -1.42 -5.78
C LEU A 73 6.65 -1.68 -4.49
N GLU A 74 6.23 -2.65 -3.68
CA GLU A 74 6.92 -3.02 -2.44
C GLU A 74 8.31 -3.63 -2.69
N ALA A 75 8.45 -4.42 -3.76
CA ALA A 75 9.76 -4.86 -4.20
C ALA A 75 10.65 -3.67 -4.59
N SER A 76 10.10 -2.68 -5.33
CA SER A 76 10.83 -1.48 -5.72
C SER A 76 11.28 -0.65 -4.51
N VAL A 77 10.48 -0.57 -3.44
CA VAL A 77 10.87 0.07 -2.17
C VAL A 77 12.14 -0.56 -1.61
N ARG A 78 12.23 -1.89 -1.58
CA ARG A 78 13.42 -2.61 -1.07
C ARG A 78 14.66 -2.35 -1.92
N TYR A 79 14.55 -2.43 -3.24
CA TYR A 79 15.67 -2.15 -4.15
C TYR A 79 16.14 -0.69 -4.07
N LEU A 80 15.20 0.27 -4.06
CA LEU A 80 15.52 1.68 -3.93
C LEU A 80 16.14 2.01 -2.57
N SER A 81 15.69 1.37 -1.49
CA SER A 81 16.29 1.57 -0.16
C SER A 81 17.73 1.10 -0.10
N SER A 82 18.03 -0.03 -0.75
CA SER A 82 19.41 -0.57 -0.84
C SER A 82 20.31 0.34 -1.69
N GLU A 83 19.82 0.81 -2.83
CA GLU A 83 20.60 1.65 -3.75
C GLU A 83 20.86 3.05 -3.19
N LEU A 84 19.86 3.66 -2.53
CA LEU A 84 19.92 5.03 -2.04
C LEU A 84 20.40 5.18 -0.60
N GLY A 85 20.44 4.09 0.16
CA GLY A 85 20.88 4.06 1.56
C GLY A 85 22.26 4.66 1.79
N PRO A 86 23.30 4.35 1.00
CA PRO A 86 24.63 4.97 1.11
C PRO A 86 24.60 6.51 0.99
N GLN A 87 23.57 7.06 0.34
CA GLN A 87 23.37 8.49 0.16
C GLN A 87 22.47 9.10 1.24
N GLN A 88 22.19 8.35 2.32
CA GLN A 88 21.34 8.78 3.43
C GLN A 88 19.89 9.09 3.00
N ILE A 89 19.41 8.42 1.96
CA ILE A 89 18.02 8.50 1.51
C ILE A 89 17.30 7.24 1.91
N ARG A 90 16.25 7.38 2.71
CA ARG A 90 15.40 6.30 3.17
C ARG A 90 14.18 6.15 2.25
N VAL A 91 13.75 4.93 2.03
CA VAL A 91 12.62 4.61 1.16
C VAL A 91 11.74 3.59 1.87
N ASN A 92 10.48 3.95 2.13
CA ASN A 92 9.53 3.10 2.84
C ASN A 92 8.15 3.13 2.18
N ALA A 93 7.30 2.20 2.57
CA ALA A 93 5.89 2.17 2.21
C ALA A 93 5.00 2.09 3.45
N ILE A 94 3.77 2.56 3.34
CA ILE A 94 2.70 2.27 4.29
C ILE A 94 1.64 1.41 3.59
N SER A 95 1.36 0.24 4.15
CA SER A 95 0.21 -0.58 3.77
C SER A 95 -0.98 -0.14 4.64
N ALA A 96 -1.82 0.72 4.07
CA ALA A 96 -2.97 1.27 4.77
C ALA A 96 -4.19 0.37 4.63
N GLY A 97 -4.96 0.21 5.70
CA GLY A 97 -6.30 -0.35 5.62
C GLY A 97 -7.25 0.53 4.79
N PRO A 98 -8.47 0.07 4.51
CA PRO A 98 -9.40 0.83 3.68
C PRO A 98 -9.85 2.12 4.38
N ILE A 99 -9.69 3.25 3.68
CA ILE A 99 -10.07 4.58 4.14
C ILE A 99 -11.13 5.14 3.20
N LYS A 100 -12.16 5.78 3.77
CA LYS A 100 -13.17 6.50 2.99
C LYS A 100 -12.53 7.70 2.30
N THR A 101 -12.28 7.58 1.00
CA THR A 101 -11.84 8.68 0.14
C THR A 101 -12.84 8.86 -0.99
N LEU A 102 -12.77 10.01 -1.68
CA LEU A 102 -13.61 10.24 -2.87
C LEU A 102 -13.40 9.14 -3.93
N ALA A 103 -12.17 8.70 -4.13
CA ALA A 103 -11.84 7.62 -5.05
C ALA A 103 -12.39 6.26 -4.59
N ALA A 104 -12.33 5.97 -3.29
CA ALA A 104 -12.81 4.72 -2.71
C ALA A 104 -14.35 4.64 -2.72
N SER A 105 -15.07 5.76 -2.59
CA SER A 105 -16.54 5.79 -2.63
C SER A 105 -17.10 5.37 -4.00
N GLY A 106 -16.31 5.45 -5.06
CA GLY A 106 -16.67 4.96 -6.40
C GLY A 106 -16.47 3.45 -6.61
N ILE A 107 -15.89 2.73 -5.65
CA ILE A 107 -15.65 1.28 -5.74
C ILE A 107 -16.89 0.53 -5.27
N SER A 108 -17.43 -0.33 -6.14
CA SER A 108 -18.57 -1.20 -5.79
C SER A 108 -18.17 -2.15 -4.65
N GLY A 109 -19.01 -2.27 -3.61
CA GLY A 109 -18.73 -3.12 -2.45
C GLY A 109 -17.74 -2.53 -1.44
N PHE A 110 -17.35 -1.27 -1.54
CA PHE A 110 -16.42 -0.66 -0.59
C PHE A 110 -16.96 -0.63 0.85
N SER A 111 -18.26 -0.46 1.04
CA SER A 111 -18.93 -0.55 2.34
C SER A 111 -18.75 -1.93 2.99
N ASP A 112 -18.79 -2.99 2.19
CA ASP A 112 -18.64 -4.36 2.68
C ASP A 112 -17.19 -4.61 3.11
N ILE A 113 -16.21 -4.10 2.36
CA ILE A 113 -14.80 -4.13 2.76
C ILE A 113 -14.61 -3.45 4.12
N LEU A 114 -15.17 -2.27 4.33
CA LEU A 114 -15.11 -1.56 5.61
C LEU A 114 -15.75 -2.36 6.75
N SER A 115 -16.85 -3.04 6.47
CA SER A 115 -17.54 -3.88 7.46
C SER A 115 -16.72 -5.09 7.83
N VAL A 116 -16.10 -5.76 6.85
CA VAL A 116 -15.19 -6.90 7.07
C VAL A 116 -13.98 -6.48 7.91
N TYR A 117 -13.33 -5.37 7.55
CA TYR A 117 -12.17 -4.88 8.31
C TYR A 117 -12.55 -4.59 9.76
N ARG A 118 -13.65 -3.86 9.99
CA ARG A 118 -14.14 -3.55 11.34
C ARG A 118 -14.47 -4.82 12.16
N ALA A 119 -15.00 -5.86 11.51
CA ALA A 119 -15.36 -7.09 12.18
C ALA A 119 -14.15 -7.97 12.53
N HIS A 120 -13.08 -7.94 11.72
CA HIS A 120 -11.98 -8.89 11.84
C HIS A 120 -10.67 -8.25 12.36
N ALA A 121 -10.47 -6.93 12.20
CA ALA A 121 -9.28 -6.29 12.72
C ALA A 121 -9.21 -6.40 14.26
N PRO A 122 -8.04 -6.64 14.86
CA PRO A 122 -7.86 -6.69 16.32
C PRO A 122 -8.44 -5.51 17.06
N LEU A 123 -8.28 -4.27 16.53
CA LEU A 123 -8.85 -3.07 17.16
C LEU A 123 -10.35 -2.88 16.90
N ARG A 124 -11.02 -3.81 16.17
CA ARG A 124 -12.47 -3.79 15.91
C ARG A 124 -13.00 -2.48 15.34
N ARG A 125 -12.17 -1.79 14.58
CA ARG A 125 -12.52 -0.54 13.91
C ARG A 125 -11.79 -0.37 12.59
N ASN A 126 -12.29 0.50 11.74
CA ASN A 126 -11.54 0.99 10.60
C ASN A 126 -10.55 2.08 11.06
N ILE A 127 -9.54 2.31 10.26
CA ILE A 127 -8.62 3.44 10.41
C ILE A 127 -9.15 4.67 9.68
N ASP A 128 -8.54 5.81 9.97
CA ASP A 128 -8.76 7.06 9.25
C ASP A 128 -7.48 7.60 8.60
N ALA A 129 -7.62 8.69 7.83
CA ALA A 129 -6.50 9.30 7.14
C ALA A 129 -5.49 9.96 8.09
N GLY A 130 -5.92 10.40 9.27
CA GLY A 130 -5.06 10.97 10.30
C GLY A 130 -4.06 9.95 10.83
N GLU A 131 -4.51 8.73 11.10
CA GLU A 131 -3.67 7.63 11.58
C GLU A 131 -2.58 7.24 10.55
N VAL A 132 -2.93 7.29 9.25
CA VAL A 132 -1.94 7.08 8.18
C VAL A 132 -0.97 8.26 8.10
N ALA A 133 -1.45 9.49 8.29
CA ALA A 133 -0.61 10.68 8.32
C ALA A 133 0.38 10.67 9.50
N ASP A 134 -0.03 10.21 10.68
CA ASP A 134 0.85 10.07 11.85
C ASP A 134 1.98 9.06 11.57
N ALA A 135 1.65 7.92 10.97
CA ALA A 135 2.64 6.94 10.55
C ALA A 135 3.58 7.49 9.46
N ALA A 136 3.04 8.25 8.52
CA ALA A 136 3.83 8.93 7.49
C ALA A 136 4.78 9.96 8.11
N LEU A 137 4.31 10.75 9.07
CA LEU A 137 5.13 11.71 9.80
C LEU A 137 6.29 11.03 10.53
N PHE A 138 6.05 9.89 11.18
CA PHE A 138 7.10 9.08 11.78
C PHE A 138 8.15 8.67 10.75
N LEU A 139 7.74 8.04 9.63
CA LEU A 139 8.67 7.55 8.60
C LEU A 139 9.42 8.67 7.88
N LEU A 140 8.81 9.83 7.71
CA LEU A 140 9.41 10.97 7.01
C LEU A 140 10.31 11.83 7.91
N SER A 141 10.11 11.78 9.22
CA SER A 141 10.86 12.58 10.19
C SER A 141 12.13 11.87 10.70
N ASN A 142 12.89 12.58 11.57
CA ASN A 142 14.04 12.02 12.26
C ASN A 142 13.68 10.90 13.24
N ALA A 143 12.43 10.77 13.67
CA ALA A 143 11.99 9.67 14.51
C ALA A 143 12.16 8.32 13.78
N GLY A 144 11.96 8.30 12.47
CA GLY A 144 12.14 7.13 11.61
C GLY A 144 13.54 6.98 10.99
N ARG A 145 14.58 7.69 11.48
CA ARG A 145 15.92 7.75 10.86
C ARG A 145 16.63 6.41 10.65
N ALA A 146 16.24 5.39 11.39
CA ALA A 146 16.81 4.05 11.28
C ALA A 146 15.90 3.07 10.47
N VAL A 147 14.79 3.57 9.89
CA VAL A 147 13.81 2.75 9.18
C VAL A 147 13.93 3.02 7.68
N THR A 148 14.29 1.98 6.91
CA THR A 148 14.31 2.03 5.45
C THR A 148 14.05 0.64 4.88
N GLY A 149 13.44 0.54 3.70
CA GLY A 149 13.06 -0.72 3.05
C GLY A 149 11.83 -1.38 3.65
N GLU A 150 11.11 -0.69 4.55
CA GLU A 150 10.01 -1.22 5.34
C GLU A 150 8.66 -0.98 4.67
N VAL A 151 7.75 -1.93 4.87
CA VAL A 151 6.32 -1.80 4.59
C VAL A 151 5.59 -1.79 5.94
N LEU A 152 5.26 -0.60 6.42
CA LEU A 152 4.57 -0.42 7.70
C LEU A 152 3.06 -0.60 7.52
N PHE A 153 2.48 -1.56 8.24
CA PHE A 153 1.03 -1.77 8.25
C PHE A 153 0.33 -0.78 9.18
N VAL A 154 -0.65 -0.06 8.63
CA VAL A 154 -1.56 0.83 9.36
C VAL A 154 -2.98 0.42 8.99
N ASP A 155 -3.52 -0.59 9.65
CA ASP A 155 -4.78 -1.26 9.28
C ASP A 155 -5.55 -1.82 10.48
N ALA A 156 -5.35 -1.25 11.66
CA ALA A 156 -5.92 -1.72 12.92
C ALA A 156 -5.56 -3.18 13.27
N GLY A 157 -4.45 -3.70 12.70
CA GLY A 157 -3.95 -5.06 12.91
C GLY A 157 -4.59 -6.12 11.99
N TYR A 158 -5.39 -5.73 11.02
CA TYR A 158 -6.08 -6.66 10.11
C TYR A 158 -5.12 -7.63 9.41
N HIS A 159 -3.95 -7.17 8.97
CA HIS A 159 -2.96 -7.99 8.27
C HIS A 159 -2.46 -9.20 9.09
N ALA A 160 -2.47 -9.09 10.42
CA ALA A 160 -1.99 -10.14 11.32
C ALA A 160 -3.01 -11.28 11.50
N MET A 161 -4.27 -11.06 11.06
CA MET A 161 -5.32 -12.05 11.23
C MET A 161 -5.28 -13.10 10.13
N GLY A 162 -5.32 -14.38 10.52
CA GLY A 162 -5.48 -15.49 9.61
C GLY A 162 -6.95 -15.86 9.41
N LEU A 163 -7.58 -16.36 10.45
CA LEU A 163 -8.99 -16.77 10.46
C LEU A 163 -9.80 -15.79 11.30
N GLY A 164 -10.96 -15.37 10.80
CA GLY A 164 -11.94 -14.60 11.57
C GLY A 164 -12.59 -15.43 12.69
N GLU A 165 -13.32 -14.77 13.59
CA GLU A 165 -14.11 -15.48 14.60
C GLU A 165 -15.12 -16.42 13.93
N ILE A 166 -15.09 -17.70 14.30
CA ILE A 166 -16.12 -18.65 13.91
C ILE A 166 -17.33 -18.33 14.80
N ARG A 167 -18.34 -17.67 14.23
CA ARG A 167 -19.63 -17.57 14.91
C ARG A 167 -20.26 -18.95 14.89
N ASN A 168 -20.43 -19.54 16.05
CA ASN A 168 -21.33 -20.68 16.22
C ASN A 168 -22.76 -20.10 16.16
N ASP A 169 -23.35 -20.10 14.97
CA ASP A 169 -24.76 -19.71 14.77
C ASP A 169 -25.76 -20.77 15.32
N ASP A 170 -25.30 -21.71 16.15
CA ASP A 170 -26.07 -22.78 16.76
C ASP A 170 -26.13 -22.62 18.30
N GLN A 171 -26.65 -21.50 18.81
CA GLN A 171 -27.20 -21.41 20.18
C GLN A 171 -28.45 -20.55 20.21
#